data_103cf5859edd7f07d4b2a2bee3fec39d
#
_entry.id   103cf5859edd7f07d4b2a2bee3fec39d
#
_cell.length_a   1.000
_cell.length_b   1.000
_cell.length_c   1.000
_cell.angle_alpha   90.00
_cell.angle_beta   90.00
_cell.angle_gamma   90.00
#
_symmetry.space_group_name_H-M   'P 1'
#
loop_
_entity.id
_entity.type
_entity.pdbx_description
1 polymer ?
#
loop_
_entity_poly.entity_id
_entity_poly.type
_entity_poly.pdbx_seq_one_letter_code
_entity_poly.pdbx_strand_id
1 'polypeptide(L)'
;MSDKLFGLAGLGLDDLENMNIYGQDKKEEKAAAEAQKIEEKDLIFDKTFTCPVCGEDFPAKIMKTGKARLLSTDQDLRAKYEGIDAVKYDVILCPHCGYAALNRYFNSLNKVYIKLIKENISSKVQLHTYDDDIYSYEEAIERYKLCLANAVVKRAHASEKAYICLKSGWLMRGYQEHLEESGDTDMARLREVKTMEETYLKNAYTGFTEALQTEGFPMCGMDEICLLYTSPSPRDGATS
;
A
#
# COMPACT_ATOMS: atom_id res chain seq x y z
N MET A 1 -17.72 -11.77 35.77
CA MET A 1 -16.34 -11.70 36.30
C MET A 1 -16.05 -10.25 36.59
N SER A 2 -15.45 -9.95 37.73
CA SER A 2 -15.25 -8.54 38.13
C SER A 2 -14.05 -7.98 37.39
N ASP A 3 -14.29 -7.02 36.51
CA ASP A 3 -13.23 -6.31 35.71
C ASP A 3 -12.54 -5.23 36.56
N LYS A 4 -12.62 -5.32 37.88
CA LYS A 4 -11.98 -4.37 38.80
C LYS A 4 -10.61 -4.84 39.24
N LEU A 5 -9.70 -3.91 39.42
CA LEU A 5 -8.42 -4.16 40.08
C LEU A 5 -8.68 -4.72 41.48
N PHE A 6 -7.97 -5.76 41.86
CA PHE A 6 -8.12 -6.42 43.14
C PHE A 6 -6.76 -6.66 43.81
N GLY A 7 -6.74 -6.78 45.14
CA GLY A 7 -5.52 -7.12 45.87
C GLY A 7 -4.58 -5.94 46.14
N LEU A 8 -5.06 -4.70 46.04
CA LEU A 8 -4.27 -3.48 46.28
C LEU A 8 -4.34 -3.02 47.77
N ALA A 9 -5.19 -3.67 48.55
CA ALA A 9 -5.33 -3.40 50.00
C ALA A 9 -3.98 -3.61 50.68
N GLY A 10 -3.54 -2.63 51.44
CA GLY A 10 -2.24 -2.66 52.16
C GLY A 10 -1.03 -2.16 51.39
N LEU A 11 -1.21 -1.77 50.08
CA LEU A 11 -0.18 -1.13 49.27
C LEU A 11 -0.31 0.41 49.23
N GLY A 12 -1.34 0.96 49.91
CA GLY A 12 -1.65 2.39 49.86
C GLY A 12 -2.26 2.88 48.56
N LEU A 13 -2.86 1.94 47.79
CA LEU A 13 -3.46 2.19 46.47
C LEU A 13 -4.96 1.88 46.46
N ASP A 14 -5.61 2.07 47.60
CA ASP A 14 -7.02 1.74 47.79
C ASP A 14 -7.96 2.50 46.81
N ASP A 15 -7.58 3.70 46.43
CA ASP A 15 -8.31 4.52 45.45
C ASP A 15 -8.38 3.88 44.06
N LEU A 16 -7.45 2.98 43.73
CA LEU A 16 -7.38 2.31 42.42
C LEU A 16 -8.18 1.01 42.36
N GLU A 17 -8.65 0.45 43.51
CA GLU A 17 -9.41 -0.80 43.55
C GLU A 17 -10.73 -0.72 42.76
N ASN A 18 -11.29 0.46 42.62
CA ASN A 18 -12.52 0.70 41.86
C ASN A 18 -12.30 1.02 40.39
N MET A 19 -11.07 1.10 39.95
CA MET A 19 -10.79 1.29 38.53
C MET A 19 -11.02 0.02 37.73
N ASN A 20 -11.70 0.14 36.63
CA ASN A 20 -11.90 -0.97 35.70
C ASN A 20 -10.60 -1.24 34.94
N ILE A 21 -10.13 -2.52 34.97
CA ILE A 21 -8.88 -2.94 34.27
C ILE A 21 -8.97 -2.65 32.76
N TYR A 22 -10.17 -2.78 32.20
CA TYR A 22 -10.48 -2.53 30.79
C TYR A 22 -11.43 -1.33 30.64
N GLY A 23 -11.33 -0.35 31.55
CA GLY A 23 -12.18 0.84 31.54
C GLY A 23 -12.19 1.48 30.18
N GLN A 24 -13.28 1.31 29.45
CA GLN A 24 -13.57 2.11 28.27
C GLN A 24 -13.72 3.54 28.75
N ASP A 25 -12.74 4.36 28.42
CA ASP A 25 -12.82 5.79 28.65
C ASP A 25 -14.08 6.31 27.94
N LYS A 26 -14.97 7.01 28.67
CA LYS A 26 -16.13 7.72 28.14
C LYS A 26 -15.81 8.77 27.06
N LYS A 27 -14.58 8.77 26.52
CA LYS A 27 -14.16 9.52 25.34
C LYS A 27 -14.66 8.92 24.04
N GLU A 28 -14.97 7.61 24.00
CA GLU A 28 -15.43 6.98 22.75
C GLU A 28 -16.88 7.35 22.38
N GLU A 29 -17.76 7.60 23.35
CA GLU A 29 -19.14 8.01 23.08
C GLU A 29 -19.27 9.45 22.57
N LYS A 30 -18.32 10.36 22.87
CA LYS A 30 -18.30 11.71 22.30
C LYS A 30 -17.63 11.80 20.94
N ALA A 31 -16.75 10.88 20.60
CA ALA A 31 -16.09 10.83 19.28
C ALA A 31 -17.02 10.27 18.19
N ALA A 32 -18.02 9.48 18.56
CA ALA A 32 -19.01 8.93 17.61
C ALA A 32 -20.09 9.95 17.16
N ALA A 33 -20.22 11.07 17.84
CA ALA A 33 -21.28 12.04 17.56
C ALA A 33 -20.88 13.17 16.58
N GLU A 34 -19.59 13.30 16.23
CA GLU A 34 -19.08 14.27 15.26
C GLU A 34 -18.08 13.62 14.29
N ALA A 35 -18.45 12.52 13.65
CA ALA A 35 -17.71 12.01 12.52
C ALA A 35 -17.92 12.95 11.33
N GLN A 36 -17.15 14.03 11.26
CA GLN A 36 -16.93 14.73 10.00
C GLN A 36 -16.43 13.70 9.00
N LYS A 37 -17.14 13.54 7.88
CA LYS A 37 -16.76 12.64 6.81
C LYS A 37 -15.37 13.08 6.32
N ILE A 38 -14.33 12.34 6.71
CA ILE A 38 -12.96 12.64 6.33
C ILE A 38 -12.85 12.41 4.82
N GLU A 39 -12.51 13.44 4.08
CA GLU A 39 -12.30 13.32 2.64
C GLU A 39 -10.87 12.86 2.34
N GLU A 40 -10.69 12.09 1.28
CA GLU A 40 -9.39 11.52 0.88
C GLU A 40 -8.31 12.62 0.74
N LYS A 41 -8.67 13.78 0.21
CA LYS A 41 -7.76 14.93 0.08
C LYS A 41 -7.20 15.45 1.40
N ASP A 42 -7.92 15.27 2.52
CA ASP A 42 -7.45 15.70 3.84
C ASP A 42 -6.38 14.76 4.42
N LEU A 43 -6.30 13.54 3.88
CA LEU A 43 -5.39 12.48 4.32
C LEU A 43 -4.08 12.42 3.52
N ILE A 44 -3.95 13.26 2.48
CA ILE A 44 -2.77 13.33 1.62
C ILE A 44 -2.15 14.73 1.64
N PHE A 45 -0.93 14.85 1.14
CA PHE A 45 -0.26 16.12 0.90
C PHE A 45 0.77 15.99 -0.22
N ASP A 46 1.06 17.10 -0.88
CA ASP A 46 2.10 17.16 -1.88
C ASP A 46 3.48 17.28 -1.23
N LYS A 47 4.39 16.39 -1.58
CA LYS A 47 5.79 16.41 -1.18
C LYS A 47 6.66 16.58 -2.41
N THR A 48 7.61 17.50 -2.37
CA THR A 48 8.60 17.67 -3.43
C THR A 48 9.64 16.56 -3.38
N PHE A 49 9.89 15.94 -4.54
CA PHE A 49 10.91 14.93 -4.76
C PHE A 49 11.87 15.41 -5.85
N THR A 50 13.16 15.15 -5.68
CA THR A 50 14.17 15.31 -6.73
C THR A 50 14.36 13.96 -7.43
N CYS A 51 14.17 13.91 -8.73
CA CYS A 51 14.29 12.65 -9.49
C CYS A 51 15.76 12.22 -9.62
N PRO A 52 16.16 11.03 -9.16
CA PRO A 52 17.54 10.58 -9.28
C PRO A 52 17.95 10.26 -10.72
N VAL A 53 17.01 10.19 -11.67
CA VAL A 53 17.27 9.86 -13.09
C VAL A 53 17.49 11.11 -13.93
N CYS A 54 16.58 12.10 -13.86
CA CYS A 54 16.70 13.34 -14.66
C CYS A 54 17.19 14.55 -13.86
N GLY A 55 17.12 14.52 -12.54
CA GLY A 55 17.54 15.61 -11.65
C GLY A 55 16.46 16.69 -11.42
N GLU A 56 15.31 16.58 -12.07
CA GLU A 56 14.21 17.54 -11.95
C GLU A 56 13.43 17.36 -10.65
N ASP A 57 12.99 18.48 -10.08
CA ASP A 57 12.12 18.50 -8.92
C ASP A 57 10.65 18.46 -9.36
N PHE A 58 9.83 17.70 -8.62
CA PHE A 58 8.40 17.59 -8.90
C PHE A 58 7.61 17.28 -7.63
N PRO A 59 6.35 17.71 -7.54
CA PRO A 59 5.47 17.31 -6.44
C PRO A 59 4.91 15.91 -6.69
N ALA A 60 4.74 15.14 -5.61
CA ALA A 60 3.97 13.90 -5.63
C ALA A 60 3.13 13.79 -4.36
N LYS A 61 1.92 13.28 -4.51
CA LYS A 61 0.99 13.09 -3.39
C LYS A 61 1.41 11.89 -2.57
N ILE A 62 1.47 12.05 -1.27
CA ILE A 62 1.74 10.97 -0.31
C ILE A 62 0.73 11.03 0.84
N MET A 63 0.46 9.87 1.44
CA MET A 63 -0.43 9.77 2.58
C MET A 63 0.20 10.38 3.84
N LYS A 64 -0.58 11.14 4.62
CA LYS A 64 -0.18 11.68 5.92
C LYS A 64 -0.10 10.54 6.95
N THR A 65 1.07 10.34 7.53
CA THR A 65 1.28 9.30 8.56
C THR A 65 0.45 9.60 9.81
N GLY A 66 -0.27 8.58 10.33
CA GLY A 66 -1.01 8.65 11.59
C GLY A 66 -2.30 9.49 11.55
N LYS A 67 -2.75 9.93 10.37
CA LYS A 67 -4.02 10.67 10.21
C LYS A 67 -5.18 9.77 9.86
N ALA A 68 -4.97 8.78 8.98
CA ALA A 68 -6.00 7.83 8.62
C ALA A 68 -6.15 6.75 9.69
N ARG A 69 -7.38 6.45 10.07
CA ARG A 69 -7.71 5.37 11.02
C ARG A 69 -7.65 4.03 10.29
N LEU A 70 -6.92 3.07 10.84
CA LEU A 70 -6.95 1.69 10.35
C LEU A 70 -8.30 1.05 10.73
N LEU A 71 -9.03 0.56 9.76
CA LEU A 71 -10.33 -0.11 9.95
C LEU A 71 -10.15 -1.62 10.13
N SER A 72 -9.42 -2.23 9.22
CA SER A 72 -9.18 -3.67 9.19
C SER A 72 -7.93 -4.00 8.39
N THR A 73 -7.58 -5.27 8.39
CA THR A 73 -6.50 -5.82 7.56
C THR A 73 -7.02 -7.07 6.89
N ASP A 74 -6.81 -7.19 5.58
CA ASP A 74 -7.14 -8.41 4.84
C ASP A 74 -6.22 -9.57 5.28
N GLN A 75 -6.56 -10.80 4.89
CA GLN A 75 -5.78 -11.99 5.27
C GLN A 75 -4.33 -11.95 4.76
N ASP A 76 -4.10 -11.29 3.62
CA ASP A 76 -2.79 -11.08 3.01
C ASP A 76 -2.09 -9.79 3.48
N LEU A 77 -2.51 -9.25 4.64
CA LEU A 77 -1.97 -8.07 5.30
C LEU A 77 -2.20 -6.73 4.57
N ARG A 78 -3.11 -6.65 3.60
CA ARG A 78 -3.52 -5.36 3.04
C ARG A 78 -4.26 -4.55 4.11
N ALA A 79 -3.73 -3.41 4.49
CA ALA A 79 -4.35 -2.50 5.43
C ALA A 79 -5.47 -1.68 4.77
N LYS A 80 -6.66 -1.65 5.37
CA LYS A 80 -7.81 -0.83 4.96
C LYS A 80 -7.97 0.34 5.91
N TYR A 81 -7.94 1.55 5.37
CA TYR A 81 -8.06 2.78 6.13
C TYR A 81 -9.39 3.48 5.85
N GLU A 82 -9.85 4.24 6.82
CA GLU A 82 -11.04 5.08 6.69
C GLU A 82 -10.78 6.23 5.71
N GLY A 83 -11.63 6.32 4.68
CA GLY A 83 -11.63 7.42 3.71
C GLY A 83 -10.50 7.43 2.68
N ILE A 84 -9.58 6.43 2.67
CA ILE A 84 -8.47 6.38 1.74
C ILE A 84 -7.99 4.96 1.44
N ASP A 85 -7.70 4.66 0.19
CA ASP A 85 -6.87 3.50 -0.17
C ASP A 85 -5.40 3.94 -0.25
N ALA A 86 -4.65 3.65 0.82
CA ALA A 86 -3.26 4.05 0.98
C ALA A 86 -2.35 3.51 -0.14
N VAL A 87 -2.71 2.38 -0.75
CA VAL A 87 -1.94 1.75 -1.83
C VAL A 87 -1.81 2.66 -3.05
N LYS A 88 -2.80 3.50 -3.34
CA LYS A 88 -2.75 4.48 -4.45
C LYS A 88 -1.55 5.44 -4.36
N TYR A 89 -1.05 5.71 -3.16
CA TYR A 89 -0.04 6.73 -2.85
C TYR A 89 1.35 6.19 -2.56
N ASP A 90 1.58 4.88 -2.74
CA ASP A 90 2.86 4.23 -2.44
C ASP A 90 3.91 4.40 -3.55
N VAL A 91 3.49 4.66 -4.79
CA VAL A 91 4.39 4.82 -5.94
C VAL A 91 4.65 6.29 -6.24
N ILE A 92 5.92 6.65 -6.27
CA ILE A 92 6.39 7.96 -6.75
C ILE A 92 6.76 7.83 -8.23
N LEU A 93 6.14 8.65 -9.08
CA LEU A 93 6.38 8.72 -10.52
C LEU A 93 6.89 10.10 -10.88
N CYS A 94 8.07 10.17 -11.53
CA CYS A 94 8.59 11.40 -12.11
C CYS A 94 7.85 11.73 -13.41
N PRO A 95 7.13 12.87 -13.50
CA PRO A 95 6.40 13.24 -14.70
C PRO A 95 7.31 13.64 -15.88
N HIS A 96 8.60 13.90 -15.64
CA HIS A 96 9.53 14.35 -16.66
C HIS A 96 10.18 13.18 -17.42
N CYS A 97 10.46 12.07 -16.74
CA CYS A 97 11.25 10.99 -17.36
C CYS A 97 10.63 9.59 -17.22
N GLY A 98 9.47 9.45 -16.54
CA GLY A 98 8.80 8.16 -16.37
C GLY A 98 9.48 7.21 -15.37
N TYR A 99 10.49 7.70 -14.63
CA TYR A 99 11.04 6.90 -13.53
C TYR A 99 9.99 6.77 -12.42
N ALA A 100 9.65 5.53 -12.08
CA ALA A 100 8.69 5.22 -11.04
C ALA A 100 9.26 4.15 -10.11
N ALA A 101 9.06 4.34 -8.81
CA ALA A 101 9.44 3.36 -7.78
C ALA A 101 8.52 3.51 -6.55
N LEU A 102 8.44 2.45 -5.75
CA LEU A 102 7.84 2.57 -4.42
C LEU A 102 8.61 3.63 -3.62
N ASN A 103 7.90 4.45 -2.84
CA ASN A 103 8.46 5.56 -2.08
C ASN A 103 9.73 5.17 -1.30
N ARG A 104 9.75 3.98 -0.69
CA ARG A 104 10.92 3.47 0.06
C ARG A 104 12.16 3.22 -0.79
N TYR A 105 12.01 2.99 -2.10
CA TYR A 105 13.11 2.69 -3.02
C TYR A 105 13.42 3.82 -3.99
N PHE A 106 12.63 4.90 -3.99
CA PHE A 106 12.72 5.96 -4.99
C PHE A 106 14.12 6.57 -5.11
N ASN A 107 14.81 6.79 -4.00
CA ASN A 107 16.15 7.38 -3.96
C ASN A 107 17.29 6.35 -4.08
N SER A 108 16.97 5.05 -4.15
CA SER A 108 17.98 3.98 -4.10
C SER A 108 18.42 3.56 -5.50
N LEU A 109 19.12 4.44 -6.23
CA LEU A 109 19.63 4.17 -7.57
C LEU A 109 21.13 4.36 -7.68
N ASN A 110 21.80 3.45 -8.38
CA ASN A 110 23.19 3.62 -8.82
C ASN A 110 23.26 4.12 -10.27
N LYS A 111 24.46 4.56 -10.69
CA LYS A 111 24.68 5.13 -12.03
C LYS A 111 24.35 4.16 -13.17
N VAL A 112 24.56 2.85 -12.97
CA VAL A 112 24.25 1.83 -13.99
C VAL A 112 22.75 1.74 -14.21
N TYR A 113 21.97 1.70 -13.13
CA TYR A 113 20.51 1.64 -13.20
C TYR A 113 19.91 2.91 -13.82
N ILE A 114 20.47 4.08 -13.51
CA ILE A 114 20.06 5.35 -14.13
C ILE A 114 20.21 5.27 -15.65
N LYS A 115 21.35 4.74 -16.14
CA LYS A 115 21.59 4.58 -17.57
C LYS A 115 20.55 3.65 -18.21
N LEU A 116 20.31 2.49 -17.61
CA LEU A 116 19.32 1.53 -18.11
C LEU A 116 17.90 2.13 -18.18
N ILE A 117 17.50 2.89 -17.16
CA ILE A 117 16.18 3.54 -17.11
C ILE A 117 16.09 4.60 -18.21
N LYS A 118 17.10 5.45 -18.38
CA LYS A 118 17.13 6.46 -19.44
C LYS A 118 16.99 5.85 -20.84
N GLU A 119 17.71 4.76 -21.12
CA GLU A 119 17.71 4.09 -22.42
C GLU A 119 16.42 3.32 -22.72
N ASN A 120 15.78 2.72 -21.72
CA ASN A 120 14.67 1.80 -21.94
C ASN A 120 13.30 2.35 -21.53
N ILE A 121 13.24 3.29 -20.62
CA ILE A 121 12.00 3.93 -20.16
C ILE A 121 11.91 5.36 -20.66
N SER A 122 12.84 6.24 -20.23
CA SER A 122 12.69 7.67 -20.45
C SER A 122 12.68 8.07 -21.95
N SER A 123 13.36 7.29 -22.79
CA SER A 123 13.40 7.52 -24.23
C SER A 123 12.11 7.13 -24.98
N LYS A 124 11.19 6.41 -24.35
CA LYS A 124 10.04 5.78 -25.03
C LYS A 124 8.71 6.06 -24.34
N VAL A 125 8.74 6.39 -23.04
CA VAL A 125 7.51 6.53 -22.25
C VAL A 125 6.70 7.72 -22.74
N GLN A 126 5.39 7.50 -22.84
CA GLN A 126 4.39 8.54 -23.02
C GLN A 126 3.54 8.54 -21.76
N LEU A 127 3.60 9.63 -21.01
CA LEU A 127 2.88 9.78 -19.74
C LEU A 127 1.57 10.50 -20.00
N HIS A 128 0.52 10.03 -19.35
CA HIS A 128 -0.73 10.77 -19.28
C HIS A 128 -0.61 11.87 -18.23
N THR A 129 -1.25 12.98 -18.49
CA THR A 129 -1.34 14.09 -17.54
C THR A 129 -2.66 13.95 -16.78
N TYR A 130 -2.58 13.88 -15.46
CA TYR A 130 -3.70 13.89 -14.55
C TYR A 130 -3.65 15.20 -13.77
N ASP A 131 -4.79 15.87 -13.64
CA ASP A 131 -4.91 17.19 -12.99
C ASP A 131 -5.89 17.13 -11.80
N ASP A 132 -5.99 15.97 -11.17
CA ASP A 132 -6.91 15.73 -10.06
C ASP A 132 -6.24 15.97 -8.70
N ASP A 133 -7.03 16.42 -7.73
CA ASP A 133 -6.57 16.64 -6.35
C ASP A 133 -6.20 15.33 -5.64
N ILE A 134 -6.73 14.20 -6.10
CA ILE A 134 -6.46 12.85 -5.60
C ILE A 134 -6.07 11.91 -6.76
N TYR A 135 -5.34 10.85 -6.48
CA TYR A 135 -5.07 9.85 -7.52
C TYR A 135 -6.31 8.98 -7.76
N SER A 136 -6.77 8.91 -9.02
CA SER A 136 -7.76 7.90 -9.42
C SER A 136 -7.15 6.50 -9.39
N TYR A 137 -7.98 5.45 -9.46
CA TYR A 137 -7.46 4.08 -9.57
C TYR A 137 -6.72 3.86 -10.89
N GLU A 138 -7.20 4.43 -11.99
CA GLU A 138 -6.57 4.37 -13.30
C GLU A 138 -5.16 4.98 -13.28
N GLU A 139 -5.01 6.16 -12.69
CA GLU A 139 -3.71 6.80 -12.51
C GLU A 139 -2.79 5.95 -11.61
N ALA A 140 -3.30 5.45 -10.50
CA ALA A 140 -2.52 4.59 -9.60
C ALA A 140 -2.07 3.30 -10.31
N ILE A 141 -2.93 2.69 -11.14
CA ILE A 141 -2.59 1.51 -11.94
C ILE A 141 -1.46 1.82 -12.93
N GLU A 142 -1.53 2.95 -13.63
CA GLU A 142 -0.48 3.37 -14.54
C GLU A 142 0.86 3.55 -13.79
N ARG A 143 0.84 4.20 -12.63
CA ARG A 143 2.01 4.38 -11.76
C ARG A 143 2.62 3.03 -11.36
N TYR A 144 1.82 2.04 -10.99
CA TYR A 144 2.29 0.71 -10.63
C TYR A 144 2.84 -0.08 -11.83
N LYS A 145 2.22 0.03 -13.01
CA LYS A 145 2.74 -0.56 -14.25
C LYS A 145 4.13 0.00 -14.57
N LEU A 146 4.30 1.32 -14.48
CA LEU A 146 5.59 1.98 -14.68
C LEU A 146 6.60 1.59 -13.58
N CYS A 147 6.18 1.49 -12.33
CA CYS A 147 7.01 1.03 -11.22
C CYS A 147 7.58 -0.37 -11.49
N LEU A 148 6.73 -1.31 -11.90
CA LEU A 148 7.15 -2.67 -12.24
C LEU A 148 8.09 -2.69 -13.46
N ALA A 149 7.78 -1.92 -14.50
CA ALA A 149 8.65 -1.81 -15.69
C ALA A 149 10.05 -1.27 -15.32
N ASN A 150 10.11 -0.22 -14.49
CA ASN A 150 11.37 0.32 -13.98
C ASN A 150 12.14 -0.70 -13.14
N ALA A 151 11.45 -1.47 -12.28
CA ALA A 151 12.06 -2.53 -11.46
C ALA A 151 12.67 -3.65 -12.34
N VAL A 152 11.97 -4.04 -13.40
CA VAL A 152 12.48 -5.03 -14.37
C VAL A 152 13.69 -4.50 -15.12
N VAL A 153 13.62 -3.29 -15.65
CA VAL A 153 14.71 -2.64 -16.42
C VAL A 153 15.97 -2.47 -15.59
N LYS A 154 15.85 -2.04 -14.34
CA LYS A 154 17.00 -1.91 -13.44
C LYS A 154 17.48 -3.26 -12.87
N ARG A 155 16.86 -4.38 -13.25
CA ARG A 155 17.18 -5.72 -12.74
C ARG A 155 17.09 -5.78 -11.21
N ALA A 156 16.01 -5.25 -10.65
CA ALA A 156 15.75 -5.28 -9.22
C ALA A 156 15.71 -6.73 -8.69
N HIS A 157 15.92 -6.88 -7.40
CA HIS A 157 15.78 -8.16 -6.70
C HIS A 157 14.40 -8.78 -6.93
N ALA A 158 14.33 -10.12 -6.83
CA ALA A 158 13.06 -10.83 -6.99
C ALA A 158 12.05 -10.39 -5.95
N SER A 159 12.47 -10.17 -4.70
CA SER A 159 11.62 -9.64 -3.62
C SER A 159 11.03 -8.27 -3.93
N GLU A 160 11.80 -7.33 -4.50
CA GLU A 160 11.29 -6.01 -4.86
C GLU A 160 10.20 -6.10 -5.94
N LYS A 161 10.43 -6.89 -7.00
CA LYS A 161 9.45 -7.13 -8.06
C LYS A 161 8.19 -7.81 -7.54
N ALA A 162 8.37 -8.83 -6.69
CA ALA A 162 7.27 -9.53 -6.03
C ALA A 162 6.43 -8.60 -5.15
N TYR A 163 7.07 -7.73 -4.38
CA TYR A 163 6.37 -6.77 -3.53
C TYR A 163 5.60 -5.71 -4.32
N ILE A 164 6.12 -5.25 -5.47
CA ILE A 164 5.38 -4.38 -6.38
C ILE A 164 4.16 -5.13 -6.93
N CYS A 165 4.30 -6.39 -7.34
CA CYS A 165 3.18 -7.21 -7.80
C CYS A 165 2.14 -7.41 -6.69
N LEU A 166 2.53 -7.72 -5.45
CA LEU A 166 1.62 -7.85 -4.32
C LEU A 166 0.79 -6.58 -4.12
N LYS A 167 1.45 -5.43 -4.07
CA LYS A 167 0.76 -4.15 -3.93
C LYS A 167 -0.12 -3.80 -5.14
N SER A 168 0.29 -4.21 -6.36
CA SER A 168 -0.56 -4.07 -7.54
C SER A 168 -1.82 -4.93 -7.43
N GLY A 169 -1.72 -6.16 -6.89
CA GLY A 169 -2.88 -6.99 -6.59
C GLY A 169 -3.82 -6.33 -5.58
N TRP A 170 -3.27 -5.78 -4.50
CA TRP A 170 -4.06 -5.02 -3.52
C TRP A 170 -4.77 -3.80 -4.14
N LEU A 171 -4.08 -3.08 -5.04
CA LEU A 171 -4.68 -1.95 -5.76
C LEU A 171 -5.85 -2.40 -6.64
N MET A 172 -5.72 -3.53 -7.36
CA MET A 172 -6.81 -4.08 -8.17
C MET A 172 -8.01 -4.46 -7.32
N ARG A 173 -7.79 -5.08 -6.15
CA ARG A 173 -8.84 -5.42 -5.19
C ARG A 173 -9.56 -4.16 -4.69
N GLY A 174 -8.81 -3.12 -4.32
CA GLY A 174 -9.39 -1.84 -3.93
C GLY A 174 -10.20 -1.19 -5.04
N TYR A 175 -9.73 -1.32 -6.29
CA TYR A 175 -10.46 -0.82 -7.45
C TYR A 175 -11.77 -1.60 -7.67
N GLN A 176 -11.76 -2.92 -7.55
CA GLN A 176 -12.97 -3.73 -7.60
C GLN A 176 -13.97 -3.32 -6.52
N GLU A 177 -13.53 -3.21 -5.26
CA GLU A 177 -14.35 -2.73 -4.14
C GLU A 177 -14.98 -1.37 -4.45
N HIS A 178 -14.20 -0.44 -4.99
CA HIS A 178 -14.66 0.91 -5.38
C HIS A 178 -15.71 0.86 -6.51
N LEU A 179 -15.53 0.03 -7.53
CA LEU A 179 -16.49 -0.14 -8.61
C LEU A 179 -17.82 -0.73 -8.09
N GLU A 180 -17.75 -1.72 -7.22
CA GLU A 180 -18.93 -2.33 -6.59
C GLU A 180 -19.68 -1.31 -5.71
N GLU A 181 -18.97 -0.52 -4.90
CA GLU A 181 -19.55 0.54 -4.06
C GLU A 181 -20.17 1.68 -4.87
N SER A 182 -19.59 2.01 -6.02
CA SER A 182 -20.13 3.04 -6.93
C SER A 182 -21.31 2.55 -7.76
N GLY A 183 -21.65 1.25 -7.68
CA GLY A 183 -22.73 0.64 -8.43
C GLY A 183 -22.40 0.43 -9.91
N ASP A 184 -21.12 0.31 -10.27
CA ASP A 184 -20.71 -0.02 -11.64
C ASP A 184 -21.21 -1.43 -11.98
N THR A 185 -21.98 -1.53 -13.05
CA THR A 185 -22.58 -2.78 -13.54
C THR A 185 -21.84 -3.38 -14.74
N ASP A 186 -20.71 -2.78 -15.14
CA ASP A 186 -19.90 -3.31 -16.24
C ASP A 186 -19.16 -4.59 -15.82
N MET A 187 -19.83 -5.71 -16.05
CA MET A 187 -19.30 -7.04 -15.74
C MET A 187 -18.02 -7.39 -16.51
N ALA A 188 -17.77 -6.76 -17.67
CA ALA A 188 -16.54 -6.99 -18.41
C ALA A 188 -15.35 -6.32 -17.69
N ARG A 189 -15.54 -5.08 -17.26
CA ARG A 189 -14.54 -4.32 -16.47
C ARG A 189 -14.25 -5.00 -15.14
N LEU A 190 -15.26 -5.43 -14.40
CA LEU A 190 -15.09 -6.15 -13.13
C LEU A 190 -14.30 -7.45 -13.32
N ARG A 191 -14.58 -8.22 -14.37
CA ARG A 191 -13.82 -9.44 -14.69
C ARG A 191 -12.37 -9.14 -15.07
N GLU A 192 -12.14 -8.09 -15.85
CA GLU A 192 -10.79 -7.65 -16.21
C GLU A 192 -9.98 -7.30 -14.97
N VAL A 193 -10.52 -6.47 -14.09
CA VAL A 193 -9.86 -6.05 -12.84
C VAL A 193 -9.55 -7.26 -11.96
N LYS A 194 -10.48 -8.20 -11.80
CA LYS A 194 -10.28 -9.45 -11.07
C LYS A 194 -9.17 -10.31 -11.68
N THR A 195 -9.18 -10.46 -13.01
CA THR A 195 -8.13 -11.24 -13.71
C THR A 195 -6.75 -10.59 -13.53
N MET A 196 -6.69 -9.26 -13.52
CA MET A 196 -5.45 -8.54 -13.25
C MET A 196 -4.98 -8.74 -11.80
N GLU A 197 -5.88 -8.71 -10.81
CA GLU A 197 -5.56 -9.02 -9.41
C GLU A 197 -4.91 -10.40 -9.30
N GLU A 198 -5.59 -11.44 -9.81
CA GLU A 198 -5.11 -12.82 -9.78
C GLU A 198 -3.72 -12.97 -10.44
N THR A 199 -3.53 -12.29 -11.57
CA THR A 199 -2.25 -12.30 -12.29
C THR A 199 -1.13 -11.66 -11.47
N TYR A 200 -1.38 -10.52 -10.85
CA TYR A 200 -0.41 -9.84 -10.01
C TYR A 200 -0.07 -10.66 -8.76
N LEU A 201 -1.06 -11.22 -8.08
CA LEU A 201 -0.85 -12.06 -6.90
C LEU A 201 -0.07 -13.34 -7.23
N LYS A 202 -0.35 -13.98 -8.38
CA LYS A 202 0.43 -15.13 -8.87
C LYS A 202 1.90 -14.76 -9.15
N ASN A 203 2.13 -13.60 -9.77
CA ASN A 203 3.49 -13.11 -10.00
C ASN A 203 4.20 -12.77 -8.68
N ALA A 204 3.49 -12.21 -7.70
CA ALA A 204 4.02 -11.96 -6.37
C ALA A 204 4.47 -13.26 -5.70
N TYR A 205 3.62 -14.29 -5.71
CA TYR A 205 3.93 -15.61 -5.17
C TYR A 205 5.19 -16.21 -5.82
N THR A 206 5.25 -16.19 -7.15
CA THR A 206 6.40 -16.71 -7.90
C THR A 206 7.67 -15.95 -7.53
N GLY A 207 7.62 -14.63 -7.51
CA GLY A 207 8.78 -13.80 -7.18
C GLY A 207 9.24 -13.94 -5.73
N PHE A 208 8.33 -14.07 -4.76
CA PHE A 208 8.71 -14.35 -3.37
C PHE A 208 9.28 -15.75 -3.20
N THR A 209 8.77 -16.75 -3.92
CA THR A 209 9.34 -18.10 -3.93
C THR A 209 10.78 -18.10 -4.45
N GLU A 210 11.08 -17.34 -5.52
CA GLU A 210 12.44 -17.13 -6.01
C GLU A 210 13.30 -16.38 -4.98
N ALA A 211 12.76 -15.33 -4.37
CA ALA A 211 13.49 -14.54 -3.38
C ALA A 211 13.87 -15.36 -2.15
N LEU A 212 12.99 -16.25 -1.66
CA LEU A 212 13.30 -17.17 -0.55
C LEU A 212 14.50 -18.09 -0.81
N GLN A 213 14.78 -18.38 -2.09
CA GLN A 213 15.90 -19.22 -2.47
C GLN A 213 17.20 -18.45 -2.70
N THR A 214 17.12 -17.16 -3.00
CA THR A 214 18.24 -16.36 -3.52
C THR A 214 18.60 -15.15 -2.66
N GLU A 215 17.72 -14.74 -1.75
CA GLU A 215 17.88 -13.52 -0.96
C GLU A 215 17.75 -13.82 0.54
N GLY A 216 18.31 -12.94 1.39
CA GLY A 216 18.21 -13.03 2.85
C GLY A 216 17.12 -12.14 3.42
N PHE A 217 16.63 -12.44 4.63
CA PHE A 217 15.70 -11.60 5.38
C PHE A 217 16.41 -10.40 6.02
N PRO A 218 15.71 -9.24 6.21
CA PRO A 218 14.32 -8.99 5.84
C PRO A 218 14.16 -8.66 4.35
N MET A 219 13.09 -9.17 3.71
CA MET A 219 12.76 -8.89 2.31
C MET A 219 11.71 -7.78 2.23
N CYS A 220 12.02 -6.68 1.59
CA CYS A 220 11.12 -5.53 1.49
C CYS A 220 10.57 -5.05 2.86
N GLY A 221 11.35 -5.22 3.93
CA GLY A 221 10.94 -4.90 5.29
C GLY A 221 9.99 -5.91 5.93
N MET A 222 9.75 -7.04 5.28
CA MET A 222 9.00 -8.18 5.81
C MET A 222 9.96 -9.22 6.37
N ASP A 223 9.65 -9.76 7.53
CA ASP A 223 10.27 -10.97 8.07
C ASP A 223 9.65 -12.22 7.43
N GLU A 224 10.15 -13.39 7.83
CA GLU A 224 9.67 -14.67 7.31
C GLU A 224 8.17 -14.89 7.61
N ILE A 225 7.71 -14.47 8.78
CA ILE A 225 6.31 -14.61 9.20
C ILE A 225 5.41 -13.73 8.34
N CYS A 226 5.75 -12.45 8.17
CA CYS A 226 5.01 -11.55 7.30
C CYS A 226 4.92 -12.09 5.87
N LEU A 227 6.02 -12.66 5.35
CA LEU A 227 6.05 -13.19 4.00
C LEU A 227 5.13 -14.41 3.82
N LEU A 228 5.05 -15.28 4.82
CA LEU A 228 4.13 -16.42 4.80
C LEU A 228 2.65 -15.99 4.74
N TYR A 229 2.29 -14.93 5.45
CA TYR A 229 0.91 -14.39 5.41
C TYR A 229 0.59 -13.66 4.12
N THR A 230 1.56 -13.01 3.47
CA THR A 230 1.36 -12.29 2.21
C THR A 230 1.44 -13.19 0.98
N SER A 231 1.92 -14.42 1.13
CA SER A 231 1.94 -15.40 0.04
C SER A 231 0.54 -16.00 -0.12
N PRO A 232 -0.17 -15.78 -1.25
CA PRO A 232 -1.47 -16.39 -1.48
C PRO A 232 -1.32 -17.92 -1.44
N SER A 233 -2.11 -18.56 -0.56
CA SER A 233 -2.12 -20.02 -0.48
C SER A 233 -2.65 -20.61 -1.79
N PRO A 234 -2.04 -21.69 -2.31
CA PRO A 234 -2.59 -22.41 -3.47
C PRO A 234 -4.02 -22.92 -3.27
N ARG A 235 -4.55 -22.87 -2.03
CA ARG A 235 -5.90 -23.31 -1.69
C ARG A 235 -6.97 -22.24 -1.92
N ASP A 236 -6.60 -20.96 -2.03
CA ASP A 236 -7.56 -19.86 -2.14
C ASP A 236 -8.12 -19.70 -3.56
N GLY A 237 -7.56 -20.40 -4.55
CA GLY A 237 -8.07 -20.49 -5.94
C GLY A 237 -8.95 -21.69 -6.25
N ALA A 238 -9.31 -22.52 -5.27
CA ALA A 238 -10.00 -23.80 -5.51
C ALA A 238 -11.44 -23.86 -4.96
N THR A 239 -12.05 -22.73 -4.66
CA THR A 239 -13.48 -22.64 -4.29
C THR A 239 -14.23 -21.78 -5.27
N SER A 240 -14.66 -22.38 -6.37
CA SER A 240 -15.79 -21.93 -7.17
C SER A 240 -16.57 -23.12 -7.64
#